data_f1b27b513a7f7611477d0fd7a5eb3893
#
_entry.id   f1b27b513a7f7611477d0fd7a5eb3893
#
_cell.length_a   1.000
_cell.length_b   1.000
_cell.length_c   1.000
_cell.angle_alpha   90.00
_cell.angle_beta   90.00
_cell.angle_gamma   90.00
#
_symmetry.space_group_name_H-M   'P 1'
#
loop_
_entity.id
_entity.type
_entity.pdbx_description
1 polymer ?
#
loop_
_entity_poly.entity_id
_entity_poly.type
_entity_poly.pdbx_seq_one_letter_code
_entity_poly.pdbx_strand_id
1 'polypeptide(L)'
;VTAGKIILEEDKIWVNVDEVTGKSREAAKLEAHNRFIDIQIPLLQEETFGWEERGRLAMEEEEGYQVQNDILFYQERPALYFTLPVGDFVIFFPEDAHAPCIGNGKMKKMVVKVKL
;
A
#
# COMPACT_ATOMS: atom_id res chain seq x y z
N VAL A 1 6.31 -17.63 -5.79
CA VAL A 1 5.11 -17.09 -6.42
C VAL A 1 5.50 -16.14 -7.54
N THR A 2 4.91 -16.34 -8.70
CA THR A 2 5.18 -15.52 -9.88
C THR A 2 4.39 -14.20 -9.79
N ALA A 3 5.01 -13.09 -10.21
CA ALA A 3 4.32 -11.80 -10.25
C ALA A 3 3.11 -11.88 -11.18
N GLY A 4 2.06 -11.14 -10.84
CA GLY A 4 0.85 -11.08 -11.63
C GLY A 4 -0.38 -10.84 -10.78
N LYS A 5 -1.55 -10.91 -11.43
CA LYS A 5 -2.83 -10.69 -10.78
C LYS A 5 -3.66 -11.97 -10.79
N ILE A 6 -4.21 -12.32 -9.63
CA ILE A 6 -5.10 -13.48 -9.48
C ILE A 6 -6.44 -12.97 -8.98
N ILE A 7 -7.51 -13.25 -9.72
CA ILE A 7 -8.87 -12.84 -9.34
C ILE A 7 -9.53 -13.99 -8.59
N LEU A 8 -9.90 -13.75 -7.34
CA LEU A 8 -10.59 -14.74 -6.51
C LEU A 8 -12.11 -14.60 -6.63
N GLU A 9 -12.59 -13.37 -6.68
CA GLU A 9 -14.00 -13.08 -6.92
C GLU A 9 -14.08 -11.79 -7.74
N GLU A 10 -14.74 -11.85 -8.89
CA GLU A 10 -14.77 -10.75 -9.86
C GLU A 10 -15.25 -9.45 -9.19
N ASP A 11 -14.47 -8.39 -9.39
CA ASP A 11 -14.72 -7.05 -8.85
C ASP A 11 -14.78 -6.94 -7.33
N LYS A 12 -14.50 -8.02 -6.59
CA LYS A 12 -14.61 -8.01 -5.12
C LYS A 12 -13.33 -8.38 -4.40
N ILE A 13 -12.62 -9.40 -4.87
CA ILE A 13 -11.38 -9.84 -4.22
C ILE A 13 -10.39 -10.25 -5.30
N TRP A 14 -9.21 -9.64 -5.27
CA TRP A 14 -8.11 -10.10 -6.10
C TRP A 14 -6.78 -9.94 -5.39
N VAL A 15 -5.77 -10.64 -5.90
CA VAL A 15 -4.43 -10.63 -5.37
C VAL A 15 -3.49 -10.14 -6.45
N ASN A 16 -2.67 -9.16 -6.13
CA ASN A 16 -1.54 -8.74 -6.96
C ASN A 16 -0.27 -9.27 -6.31
N VAL A 17 0.59 -9.90 -7.12
CA VAL A 17 1.95 -10.21 -6.70
C VAL A 17 2.86 -9.28 -7.47
N ASP A 18 3.51 -8.37 -6.77
CA ASP A 18 4.30 -7.30 -7.36
C ASP A 18 5.78 -7.47 -7.06
N GLU A 19 6.60 -7.21 -8.08
CA GLU A 19 8.03 -7.04 -7.90
C GLU A 19 8.33 -5.55 -8.06
N VAL A 20 8.94 -4.95 -7.04
CA VAL A 20 9.20 -3.51 -7.02
C VAL A 20 10.62 -3.24 -6.54
N THR A 21 11.14 -2.06 -6.86
CA THR A 21 12.38 -1.57 -6.28
C THR A 21 12.06 -0.78 -5.03
N GLY A 22 12.73 -1.08 -3.93
CA GLY A 22 12.52 -0.39 -2.67
C GLY A 22 12.80 1.10 -2.77
N LYS A 23 12.02 1.87 -2.02
CA LYS A 23 12.14 3.33 -1.94
C LYS A 23 12.68 3.75 -0.58
N SER A 24 13.24 4.95 -0.52
CA SER A 24 13.56 5.59 0.76
C SER A 24 12.26 6.06 1.43
N ARG A 25 12.35 6.34 2.73
CA ARG A 25 11.23 6.92 3.47
C ARG A 25 10.80 8.25 2.87
N GLU A 26 11.76 9.04 2.38
CA GLU A 26 11.50 10.36 1.78
C GLU A 26 10.77 10.25 0.45
N ALA A 27 11.04 9.21 -0.32
CA ALA A 27 10.43 9.03 -1.64
C ALA A 27 9.05 8.39 -1.58
N ALA A 28 8.76 7.63 -0.54
CA ALA A 28 7.48 6.93 -0.40
C ALA A 28 6.39 7.88 0.06
N LYS A 29 5.35 8.00 -0.77
CA LYS A 29 4.22 8.90 -0.48
C LYS A 29 3.13 8.17 0.29
N LEU A 30 2.43 8.90 1.15
CA LEU A 30 1.20 8.40 1.76
C LEU A 30 0.11 8.30 0.71
N GLU A 31 -0.54 7.16 0.65
CA GLU A 31 -1.67 6.92 -0.23
C GLU A 31 -2.85 6.38 0.57
N ALA A 32 -4.06 6.55 0.04
CA ALA A 32 -5.27 5.99 0.63
C ALA A 32 -6.20 5.53 -0.48
N HIS A 33 -7.11 4.65 -0.12
CA HIS A 33 -8.10 4.06 -1.03
C HIS A 33 -9.49 4.26 -0.46
N ASN A 34 -10.50 4.38 -1.30
CA ASN A 34 -11.87 4.62 -0.84
C ASN A 34 -12.74 3.37 -0.86
N ARG A 35 -12.49 2.46 -1.81
CA ARG A 35 -13.41 1.35 -2.09
C ARG A 35 -12.92 -0.01 -1.63
N PHE A 36 -11.64 -0.15 -1.32
CA PHE A 36 -11.02 -1.45 -1.02
C PHE A 36 -10.19 -1.40 0.25
N ILE A 37 -10.15 -2.56 0.91
CA ILE A 37 -9.18 -2.84 1.97
C ILE A 37 -7.95 -3.43 1.28
N ASP A 38 -6.75 -3.03 1.72
CA ASP A 38 -5.48 -3.61 1.29
C ASP A 38 -4.96 -4.53 2.38
N ILE A 39 -4.63 -5.77 2.02
CA ILE A 39 -3.85 -6.64 2.89
C ILE A 39 -2.50 -6.82 2.20
N GLN A 40 -1.42 -6.42 2.84
CA GLN A 40 -0.09 -6.43 2.25
C GLN A 40 0.83 -7.39 2.98
N ILE A 41 1.56 -8.21 2.22
CA ILE A 41 2.39 -9.29 2.75
C ILE A 41 3.74 -9.27 2.03
N PRO A 42 4.85 -8.97 2.73
CA PRO A 42 6.19 -9.07 2.12
C PRO A 42 6.53 -10.53 1.84
N LEU A 43 7.10 -10.81 0.67
CA LEU A 43 7.42 -12.18 0.23
C LEU A 43 8.92 -12.45 0.10
N LEU A 44 9.74 -11.46 -0.20
CA LEU A 44 11.16 -11.67 -0.49
C LEU A 44 12.06 -11.12 0.62
N GLN A 45 11.78 -9.93 1.09
CA GLN A 45 12.50 -9.30 2.19
C GLN A 45 11.52 -8.49 3.03
N GLU A 46 11.94 -8.06 4.20
CA GLU A 46 11.12 -7.20 5.04
C GLU A 46 10.76 -5.91 4.30
N GLU A 47 9.61 -5.37 4.63
CA GLU A 47 9.15 -4.10 4.06
C GLU A 47 8.78 -3.14 5.17
N THR A 48 9.21 -1.89 5.04
CA THR A 48 8.83 -0.81 5.95
C THR A 48 7.66 -0.04 5.34
N PHE A 49 6.73 0.35 6.20
CA PHE A 49 5.55 1.14 5.82
C PHE A 49 5.49 2.39 6.67
N GLY A 50 5.15 3.51 6.05
CA GLY A 50 4.70 4.68 6.80
C GLY A 50 3.21 4.59 7.04
N TRP A 51 2.71 5.18 8.11
CA TRP A 51 1.29 5.19 8.43
C TRP A 51 0.87 6.52 9.05
N GLU A 52 -0.36 6.94 8.70
CA GLU A 52 -1.03 8.08 9.27
C GLU A 52 -2.53 7.87 9.25
N GLU A 53 -3.22 8.31 10.29
CA GLU A 53 -4.68 8.35 10.27
C GLU A 53 -5.13 9.33 9.19
N ARG A 54 -5.91 8.85 8.22
CA ARG A 54 -6.32 9.67 7.07
C ARG A 54 -7.04 10.94 7.49
N GLY A 55 -7.83 10.89 8.54
CA GLY A 55 -8.58 12.04 9.02
C GLY A 55 -7.71 13.21 9.48
N ARG A 56 -6.42 12.98 9.70
CA ARG A 56 -5.48 14.04 10.10
C ARG A 56 -4.79 14.70 8.92
N LEU A 57 -4.98 14.15 7.70
CA LEU A 57 -4.30 14.64 6.52
C LEU A 57 -5.13 15.72 5.83
N ALA A 58 -4.47 16.76 5.34
CA ALA A 58 -5.11 17.90 4.71
C ALA A 58 -4.50 18.29 3.37
N MET A 59 -3.31 17.73 3.02
CA MET A 59 -2.55 18.17 1.85
C MET A 59 -2.53 17.09 0.78
N GLU A 60 -3.64 16.95 0.06
CA GLU A 60 -3.73 16.05 -1.08
C GLU A 60 -2.83 16.51 -2.21
N GLU A 61 -2.31 15.54 -2.98
CA GLU A 61 -1.60 15.85 -4.23
C GLU A 61 -2.56 16.50 -5.21
N GLU A 62 -2.01 17.29 -6.14
CA GLU A 62 -2.80 18.07 -7.09
C GLU A 62 -3.78 17.25 -7.92
N GLU A 63 -3.40 16.02 -8.27
CA GLU A 63 -4.27 15.11 -9.04
C GLU A 63 -5.53 14.69 -8.30
N GLY A 64 -5.54 14.78 -6.99
CA GLY A 64 -6.67 14.36 -6.18
C GLY A 64 -6.94 12.87 -6.27
N TYR A 65 -8.18 12.49 -6.00
CA TYR A 65 -8.59 11.09 -6.03
C TYR A 65 -8.71 10.58 -7.47
N GLN A 66 -7.98 9.49 -7.75
CA GLN A 66 -7.97 8.85 -9.06
C GLN A 66 -8.98 7.69 -9.05
N VAL A 67 -10.13 7.91 -9.65
CA VAL A 67 -11.27 6.97 -9.58
C VAL A 67 -10.93 5.59 -10.14
N GLN A 68 -10.23 5.53 -11.27
CA GLN A 68 -9.95 4.26 -11.93
C GLN A 68 -9.05 3.35 -11.10
N ASN A 69 -8.08 3.93 -10.42
CA ASN A 69 -7.11 3.19 -9.61
C ASN A 69 -7.48 3.15 -8.13
N ASP A 70 -8.54 3.86 -7.74
CA ASP A 70 -8.97 3.99 -6.35
C ASP A 70 -7.80 4.40 -5.45
N ILE A 71 -7.15 5.50 -5.79
CA ILE A 71 -5.99 5.97 -5.05
C ILE A 71 -5.97 7.49 -4.94
N LEU A 72 -5.53 7.96 -3.76
CA LEU A 72 -5.32 9.37 -3.46
C LEU A 72 -3.99 9.48 -2.75
N PHE A 73 -3.12 10.37 -3.23
CA PHE A 73 -1.82 10.61 -2.60
C PHE A 73 -1.85 11.89 -1.77
N TYR A 74 -1.04 11.89 -0.72
CA TYR A 74 -0.89 13.04 0.18
C TYR A 74 0.56 13.52 0.18
N GLN A 75 0.74 14.81 0.43
CA GLN A 75 2.08 15.44 0.49
C GLN A 75 2.72 15.32 1.87
N GLU A 76 1.91 15.08 2.89
CA GLU A 76 2.38 15.06 4.28
C GLU A 76 3.19 13.80 4.57
N ARG A 77 3.99 13.88 5.63
CA ARG A 77 4.83 12.77 6.09
C ARG A 77 4.03 11.88 7.03
N PRO A 78 4.34 10.57 7.06
CA PRO A 78 3.69 9.66 8.00
C PRO A 78 3.99 10.01 9.45
N ALA A 79 3.04 9.70 10.35
CA ALA A 79 3.23 9.87 11.79
C ALA A 79 4.23 8.84 12.33
N LEU A 80 4.24 7.64 11.77
CA LEU A 80 5.12 6.57 12.23
C LEU A 80 5.49 5.65 11.08
N TYR A 81 6.51 4.83 11.32
CA TYR A 81 6.95 3.79 10.41
C TYR A 81 7.01 2.47 11.18
N PHE A 82 6.72 1.38 10.50
CA PHE A 82 6.88 0.05 11.05
C PHE A 82 7.40 -0.89 9.97
N THR A 83 8.06 -1.98 10.39
CA THR A 83 8.66 -2.93 9.46
C THR A 83 8.04 -4.30 9.67
N LEU A 84 7.58 -4.92 8.57
CA LEU A 84 7.03 -6.26 8.57
C LEU A 84 8.08 -7.26 8.08
N PRO A 85 8.33 -8.33 8.84
CA PRO A 85 9.11 -9.45 8.34
C PRO A 85 8.39 -10.17 7.20
N VAL A 86 9.15 -10.94 6.43
CA VAL A 86 8.58 -11.80 5.37
C VAL A 86 7.54 -12.72 5.98
N GLY A 87 6.36 -12.78 5.34
CA GLY A 87 5.27 -13.66 5.74
C GLY A 87 4.28 -13.05 6.73
N ASP A 88 4.66 -11.97 7.42
CA ASP A 88 3.72 -11.21 8.24
C ASP A 88 2.84 -10.36 7.31
N PHE A 89 1.73 -9.86 7.81
CA PHE A 89 0.84 -9.04 7.01
C PHE A 89 0.31 -7.86 7.80
N VAL A 90 -0.17 -6.85 7.06
CA VAL A 90 -0.86 -5.71 7.62
C VAL A 90 -2.14 -5.47 6.83
N ILE A 91 -3.18 -5.04 7.51
CA ILE A 91 -4.47 -4.70 6.89
C ILE A 91 -4.66 -3.20 6.96
N PHE A 92 -4.82 -2.56 5.81
CA PHE A 92 -5.12 -1.13 5.71
C PHE A 92 -6.55 -0.93 5.25
N PHE A 93 -7.33 -0.24 6.06
CA PHE A 93 -8.69 0.19 5.72
C PHE A 93 -8.63 1.55 5.01
N PRO A 94 -9.73 2.05 4.43
CA PRO A 94 -9.72 3.39 3.82
C PRO A 94 -9.26 4.51 4.75
N GLU A 95 -9.46 4.34 6.05
CA GLU A 95 -9.02 5.32 7.06
C GLU A 95 -7.52 5.29 7.32
N ASP A 96 -6.82 4.28 6.82
CA ASP A 96 -5.39 4.10 7.05
C ASP A 96 -4.59 4.54 5.83
N ALA A 97 -4.11 5.78 5.86
CA ALA A 97 -3.16 6.21 4.84
C ALA A 97 -1.81 5.54 5.10
N HIS A 98 -1.17 5.08 4.04
CA HIS A 98 0.07 4.31 4.18
C HIS A 98 1.05 4.61 3.05
N ALA A 99 2.34 4.57 3.38
CA ALA A 99 3.44 4.75 2.44
C ALA A 99 4.18 3.43 2.30
N PRO A 100 3.89 2.65 1.23
CA PRO A 100 4.44 1.30 1.07
C PRO A 100 5.78 1.30 0.33
N CYS A 101 6.36 0.11 0.19
CA CYS A 101 7.52 -0.17 -0.64
C CYS A 101 8.81 0.48 -0.15
N ILE A 102 8.94 0.70 1.15
CA ILE A 102 10.17 1.25 1.73
C ILE A 102 11.11 0.10 2.05
N GLY A 103 12.30 0.14 1.46
CA GLY A 103 13.31 -0.88 1.64
C GLY A 103 14.45 -0.71 0.66
N ASN A 104 15.34 -1.69 0.60
CA ASN A 104 16.52 -1.66 -0.23
C ASN A 104 16.45 -2.70 -1.35
N GLY A 105 16.71 -2.27 -2.58
CA GLY A 105 16.84 -3.17 -3.71
C GLY A 105 15.52 -3.82 -4.12
N LYS A 106 15.61 -5.06 -4.58
CA LYS A 106 14.47 -5.78 -5.12
C LYS A 106 13.56 -6.28 -4.00
N MET A 107 12.28 -5.97 -4.13
CA MET A 107 11.24 -6.39 -3.19
C MET A 107 10.15 -7.13 -3.94
N LYS A 108 9.57 -8.12 -3.28
CA LYS A 108 8.43 -8.85 -3.82
C LYS A 108 7.36 -8.89 -2.74
N LYS A 109 6.13 -8.61 -3.12
CA LYS A 109 5.03 -8.53 -2.16
C LYS A 109 3.73 -8.99 -2.76
N MET A 110 2.84 -9.40 -1.89
CA MET A 110 1.46 -9.71 -2.25
C MET A 110 0.56 -8.63 -1.68
N VAL A 111 -0.37 -8.15 -2.49
CA VAL A 111 -1.39 -7.20 -2.05
C VAL A 111 -2.75 -7.81 -2.37
N VAL A 112 -3.54 -8.05 -1.34
CA VAL A 112 -4.90 -8.56 -1.48
C VAL A 112 -5.85 -7.38 -1.41
N LYS A 113 -6.66 -7.19 -2.45
CA LYS A 113 -7.67 -6.14 -2.51
C LYS A 113 -9.02 -6.75 -2.19
N VAL A 114 -9.70 -6.22 -1.18
CA VAL A 114 -11.02 -6.68 -0.77
C VAL A 114 -11.98 -5.50 -0.85
N LYS A 115 -13.01 -5.63 -1.69
CA LYS A 115 -13.98 -4.57 -1.86
C LYS A 115 -14.87 -4.42 -0.63
N LEU A 116 -15.05 -3.19 -0.23
CA LEU A 116 -15.98 -2.83 0.85
C LEU A 116 -17.42 -2.79 0.36
#